data_d352b04e92c98c8b51aba06d39c85892
#
_entry.id   d352b04e92c98c8b51aba06d39c85892
#
_cell.length_a   1.000
_cell.length_b   1.000
_cell.length_c   1.000
_cell.angle_alpha   90.00
_cell.angle_beta   90.00
_cell.angle_gamma   90.00
#
_symmetry.space_group_name_H-M   'P 1'
#
loop_
_entity.id
_entity.type
_entity.pdbx_description
1 polymer ?
#
loop_
_entity_poly.entity_id
_entity_poly.type
_entity_poly.pdbx_seq_one_letter_code
_entity_poly.pdbx_strand_id
1 'polypeptide(L)'
;YNPSMSKPDQSVPEEVRLRVENLRKTIEHYRSQFHVYDKEEITPEALDSLKHELVVLETHYPSLVTPSSPSQRIGGKPLPEFKKITHQVPQWSLNDAFSEDDIRDFDERVKRQLAASLGHSITPTYICELKIDGLKIVLTYEKGLLVSAATRGDGVIGEDVTSNVRTIESVPLALAEPLDLIVEGEVWLSTRELERINTERVA
;
A
#
# COMPACT_ATOMS: atom_id res chain seq x y z
N TYR A 1 13.22 35.93 -14.40
CA TYR A 1 13.97 34.67 -14.24
C TYR A 1 14.79 34.78 -12.96
N ASN A 2 14.35 34.10 -11.92
CA ASN A 2 15.08 34.07 -10.66
C ASN A 2 15.39 32.59 -10.36
N PRO A 3 16.66 32.15 -10.35
CA PRO A 3 16.99 30.77 -10.04
C PRO A 3 16.75 30.51 -8.55
N SER A 4 16.07 29.42 -8.26
CA SER A 4 15.79 28.89 -6.94
C SER A 4 17.01 28.92 -6.04
N MET A 5 16.90 29.58 -4.92
CA MET A 5 17.81 29.40 -3.78
C MET A 5 17.68 27.94 -3.30
N SER A 6 18.64 27.12 -3.67
CA SER A 6 18.88 25.85 -2.98
C SER A 6 19.19 26.20 -1.52
N LYS A 7 18.38 25.64 -0.60
CA LYS A 7 18.70 25.68 0.84
C LYS A 7 20.12 25.11 1.03
N PRO A 8 20.94 25.69 1.92
CA PRO A 8 22.26 25.15 2.18
C PRO A 8 22.16 23.70 2.62
N ASP A 9 22.94 22.85 2.00
CA ASP A 9 23.14 21.46 2.37
C ASP A 9 23.63 21.41 3.82
N GLN A 10 22.72 21.20 4.76
CA GLN A 10 23.10 20.92 6.13
C GLN A 10 23.79 19.56 6.09
N SER A 11 25.07 19.53 6.42
CA SER A 11 25.85 18.29 6.50
C SER A 11 25.10 17.31 7.40
N VAL A 12 24.59 16.23 6.80
CA VAL A 12 23.84 15.20 7.53
C VAL A 12 24.73 14.63 8.62
N PRO A 13 24.33 14.66 9.91
CA PRO A 13 25.11 14.04 10.97
C PRO A 13 25.34 12.55 10.69
N GLU A 14 26.53 12.04 11.00
CA GLU A 14 26.87 10.65 10.74
C GLU A 14 25.94 9.68 11.44
N GLU A 15 25.50 9.99 12.65
CA GLU A 15 24.51 9.21 13.40
C GLU A 15 23.20 9.06 12.66
N VAL A 16 22.70 10.14 12.03
CA VAL A 16 21.48 10.13 11.22
C VAL A 16 21.66 9.27 9.97
N ARG A 17 22.79 9.37 9.31
CA ARG A 17 23.13 8.54 8.15
C ARG A 17 23.10 7.05 8.48
N LEU A 18 23.80 6.67 9.54
CA LEU A 18 23.81 5.30 10.05
C LEU A 18 22.41 4.82 10.46
N ARG A 19 21.62 5.69 11.11
CA ARG A 19 20.24 5.36 11.49
C ARG A 19 19.36 5.08 10.29
N VAL A 20 19.40 5.93 9.26
CA VAL A 20 18.65 5.75 8.01
C VAL A 20 19.07 4.47 7.29
N GLU A 21 20.36 4.15 7.21
CA GLU A 21 20.83 2.89 6.62
C GLU A 21 20.33 1.66 7.37
N ASN A 22 20.36 1.70 8.70
CA ASN A 22 19.86 0.60 9.54
C ASN A 22 18.34 0.46 9.40
N LEU A 23 17.58 1.55 9.40
CA LEU A 23 16.14 1.52 9.18
C LEU A 23 15.79 0.89 7.84
N ARG A 24 16.46 1.29 6.76
CA ARG A 24 16.24 0.71 5.42
C ARG A 24 16.48 -0.79 5.40
N LYS A 25 17.59 -1.25 5.97
CA LYS A 25 17.93 -2.68 6.03
C LYS A 25 16.91 -3.47 6.85
N THR A 26 16.52 -2.93 8.01
CA THR A 26 15.54 -3.56 8.90
C THR A 26 14.15 -3.63 8.28
N ILE A 27 13.69 -2.54 7.69
CA ILE A 27 12.38 -2.48 7.01
C ILE A 27 12.36 -3.44 5.82
N GLU A 28 13.40 -3.46 5.00
CA GLU A 28 13.46 -4.34 3.83
C GLU A 28 13.52 -5.82 4.25
N HIS A 29 14.25 -6.15 5.32
CA HIS A 29 14.25 -7.49 5.88
C HIS A 29 12.85 -7.94 6.29
N TYR A 30 12.15 -7.18 7.14
CA TYR A 30 10.82 -7.55 7.62
C TYR A 30 9.77 -7.57 6.51
N ARG A 31 9.85 -6.66 5.55
CA ARG A 31 8.97 -6.69 4.38
C ARG A 31 9.20 -7.93 3.52
N SER A 32 10.45 -8.32 3.31
CA SER A 32 10.77 -9.55 2.59
C SER A 32 10.25 -10.78 3.34
N GLN A 33 10.43 -10.84 4.66
CA GLN A 33 9.89 -11.94 5.46
C GLN A 33 8.36 -12.03 5.33
N PHE A 34 7.67 -10.90 5.44
CA PHE A 34 6.21 -10.86 5.38
C PHE A 34 5.66 -11.15 3.98
N HIS A 35 6.14 -10.43 2.93
CA HIS A 35 5.54 -10.50 1.60
C HIS A 35 6.06 -11.62 0.69
N VAL A 36 7.28 -12.12 0.96
CA VAL A 36 7.90 -13.15 0.12
C VAL A 36 7.88 -14.51 0.81
N TYR A 37 8.13 -14.55 2.13
CA TYR A 37 8.28 -15.80 2.87
C TYR A 37 7.10 -16.11 3.79
N ASP A 38 6.05 -15.24 3.82
CA ASP A 38 4.86 -15.38 4.67
C ASP A 38 5.19 -15.59 6.16
N LYS A 39 6.23 -14.86 6.63
CA LYS A 39 6.71 -14.91 8.01
C LYS A 39 6.52 -13.56 8.68
N GLU A 40 5.76 -13.53 9.77
CA GLU A 40 5.58 -12.37 10.61
C GLU A 40 6.60 -12.40 11.77
N GLU A 41 7.71 -11.66 11.63
CA GLU A 41 8.77 -11.56 12.65
C GLU A 41 8.56 -10.38 13.59
N ILE A 42 7.77 -9.37 13.17
CA ILE A 42 7.34 -8.22 13.97
C ILE A 42 5.89 -7.88 13.67
N THR A 43 5.23 -7.17 14.57
CA THR A 43 3.85 -6.75 14.33
C THR A 43 3.77 -5.67 13.24
N PRO A 44 2.65 -5.58 12.51
CA PRO A 44 2.44 -4.55 11.50
C PRO A 44 2.66 -3.13 12.04
N GLU A 45 2.17 -2.84 13.26
CA GLU A 45 2.34 -1.54 13.91
C GLU A 45 3.81 -1.20 14.18
N ALA A 46 4.61 -2.21 14.56
CA ALA A 46 6.04 -2.00 14.75
C ALA A 46 6.76 -1.71 13.43
N LEU A 47 6.37 -2.40 12.35
CA LEU A 47 6.90 -2.13 11.01
C LEU A 47 6.52 -0.73 10.51
N ASP A 48 5.27 -0.31 10.74
CA ASP A 48 4.80 1.02 10.34
C ASP A 48 5.50 2.13 11.14
N SER A 49 5.79 1.90 12.42
CA SER A 49 6.60 2.83 13.23
C SER A 49 8.02 3.01 12.66
N LEU A 50 8.66 1.93 12.22
CA LEU A 50 9.99 2.00 11.56
C LEU A 50 9.93 2.77 10.23
N LYS A 51 8.89 2.52 9.42
CA LYS A 51 8.66 3.26 8.16
C LYS A 51 8.44 4.75 8.42
N HIS A 52 7.62 5.07 9.42
CA HIS A 52 7.35 6.46 9.80
C HIS A 52 8.64 7.18 10.21
N GLU A 53 9.45 6.57 11.08
CA GLU A 53 10.74 7.13 11.47
C GLU A 53 11.64 7.41 10.25
N LEU A 54 11.71 6.46 9.31
CA LEU A 54 12.47 6.62 8.07
C LEU A 54 11.96 7.81 7.24
N VAL A 55 10.65 7.93 7.06
CA VAL A 55 10.03 9.04 6.32
C VAL A 55 10.33 10.38 6.97
N VAL A 56 10.25 10.47 8.30
CA VAL A 56 10.57 11.71 9.05
C VAL A 56 12.03 12.10 8.83
N LEU A 57 12.97 11.15 8.95
CA LEU A 57 14.39 11.42 8.73
C LEU A 57 14.70 11.82 7.29
N GLU A 58 14.13 11.16 6.30
CA GLU A 58 14.32 11.48 4.88
C GLU A 58 13.64 12.80 4.49
N THR A 59 12.54 13.17 5.13
CA THR A 59 11.90 14.48 4.97
C THR A 59 12.77 15.60 5.52
N HIS A 60 13.38 15.36 6.68
CA HIS A 60 14.28 16.34 7.31
C HIS A 60 15.61 16.48 6.58
N TYR A 61 16.12 15.37 6.00
CA TYR A 61 17.36 15.29 5.24
C TYR A 61 17.12 14.72 3.82
N PRO A 62 16.59 15.54 2.90
CA PRO A 62 16.22 15.06 1.54
C PRO A 62 17.40 14.46 0.75
N SER A 63 18.64 14.84 1.07
CA SER A 63 19.86 14.28 0.46
C SER A 63 20.07 12.81 0.78
N LEU A 64 19.39 12.26 1.80
CA LEU A 64 19.42 10.83 2.12
C LEU A 64 18.45 10.00 1.29
N VAL A 65 17.45 10.60 0.66
CA VAL A 65 16.46 9.86 -0.13
C VAL A 65 17.16 9.20 -1.31
N THR A 66 16.97 7.89 -1.43
CA THR A 66 17.44 7.11 -2.58
C THR A 66 16.27 6.47 -3.33
N PRO A 67 16.39 6.23 -4.63
CA PRO A 67 15.34 5.52 -5.38
C PRO A 67 15.02 4.12 -4.84
N SER A 68 15.96 3.53 -4.09
CA SER A 68 15.80 2.22 -3.45
C SER A 68 15.32 2.30 -2.00
N SER A 69 15.05 3.48 -1.46
CA SER A 69 14.56 3.59 -0.09
C SER A 69 13.22 2.88 0.09
N PRO A 70 13.01 2.14 1.19
CA PRO A 70 11.70 1.57 1.53
C PRO A 70 10.58 2.60 1.56
N SER A 71 10.87 3.85 1.89
CA SER A 71 9.90 4.95 1.83
C SER A 71 9.37 5.23 0.43
N GLN A 72 10.12 4.85 -0.62
CA GLN A 72 9.78 5.06 -2.03
C GLN A 72 9.16 3.81 -2.67
N ARG A 73 9.05 2.69 -1.92
CA ARG A 73 8.56 1.42 -2.44
C ARG A 73 7.13 1.14 -2.01
N ILE A 74 6.38 0.58 -2.97
CA ILE A 74 5.12 -0.10 -2.73
C ILE A 74 5.41 -1.61 -2.80
N GLY A 75 5.40 -2.33 -1.68
CA GLY A 75 5.50 -3.80 -1.63
C GLY A 75 6.70 -4.44 -2.35
N GLY A 76 6.82 -5.76 -2.28
CA GLY A 76 7.87 -6.54 -2.93
C GLY A 76 7.67 -6.70 -4.45
N LYS A 77 8.73 -7.11 -5.17
CA LYS A 77 8.61 -7.48 -6.59
C LYS A 77 7.83 -8.79 -6.73
N PRO A 78 6.95 -8.94 -7.75
CA PRO A 78 6.25 -10.18 -8.03
C PRO A 78 7.22 -11.35 -8.22
N LEU A 79 6.83 -12.54 -7.70
CA LEU A 79 7.61 -13.76 -7.90
C LEU A 79 7.61 -14.19 -9.37
N PRO A 80 8.71 -14.76 -9.90
CA PRO A 80 8.80 -15.15 -11.30
C PRO A 80 7.89 -16.33 -11.67
N GLU A 81 7.43 -17.11 -10.70
CA GLU A 81 6.59 -18.30 -10.90
C GLU A 81 5.15 -17.96 -11.31
N PHE A 82 4.68 -16.74 -10.98
CA PHE A 82 3.33 -16.30 -11.34
C PHE A 82 3.36 -15.45 -12.62
N LYS A 83 2.37 -15.66 -13.47
CA LYS A 83 2.12 -14.78 -14.60
C LYS A 83 1.91 -13.36 -14.09
N LYS A 84 2.56 -12.40 -14.74
CA LYS A 84 2.48 -10.99 -14.33
C LYS A 84 1.38 -10.27 -15.09
N ILE A 85 0.69 -9.38 -14.38
CA ILE A 85 -0.33 -8.48 -14.93
C ILE A 85 0.12 -7.05 -14.66
N THR A 86 0.17 -6.23 -15.72
CA THR A 86 0.36 -4.80 -15.59
C THR A 86 -0.99 -4.16 -15.26
N HIS A 87 -1.05 -3.39 -14.19
CA HIS A 87 -2.26 -2.68 -13.81
C HIS A 87 -2.59 -1.56 -14.80
N GLN A 88 -3.86 -1.45 -15.18
CA GLN A 88 -4.34 -0.35 -16.04
C GLN A 88 -4.34 0.99 -15.29
N VAL A 89 -4.49 0.94 -13.96
CA VAL A 89 -4.44 2.09 -13.06
C VAL A 89 -3.40 1.82 -11.99
N PRO A 90 -2.47 2.75 -11.71
CA PRO A 90 -1.49 2.58 -10.63
C PRO A 90 -2.17 2.31 -9.29
N GLN A 91 -1.64 1.34 -8.56
CA GLN A 91 -2.20 0.89 -7.29
C GLN A 91 -1.55 1.63 -6.12
N TRP A 92 -2.22 2.67 -5.64
CA TRP A 92 -1.72 3.50 -4.56
C TRP A 92 -1.98 2.89 -3.18
N SER A 93 -1.20 3.31 -2.19
CA SER A 93 -1.47 3.06 -0.78
C SER A 93 -2.26 4.20 -0.16
N LEU A 94 -2.97 3.88 0.91
CA LEU A 94 -3.46 4.89 1.82
C LEU A 94 -2.28 5.53 2.56
N ASN A 95 -2.41 6.82 2.87
CA ASN A 95 -1.49 7.51 3.75
C ASN A 95 -1.82 7.17 5.20
N ASP A 96 -0.80 7.06 6.03
CA ASP A 96 -0.96 6.88 7.46
C ASP A 96 -1.23 8.23 8.14
N ALA A 97 -1.97 8.20 9.25
CA ALA A 97 -2.16 9.32 10.16
C ALA A 97 -1.79 8.85 11.57
N PHE A 98 -0.91 9.57 12.25
CA PHE A 98 -0.37 9.20 13.56
C PHE A 98 -0.86 10.13 14.67
N SER A 99 -1.54 11.22 14.31
CA SER A 99 -2.05 12.21 15.23
C SER A 99 -3.41 12.75 14.80
N GLU A 100 -4.10 13.40 15.73
CA GLU A 100 -5.32 14.13 15.39
C GLU A 100 -5.07 15.28 14.41
N ASP A 101 -3.88 15.89 14.47
CA ASP A 101 -3.53 16.98 13.56
C ASP A 101 -3.38 16.48 12.13
N ASP A 102 -2.85 15.27 11.90
CA ASP A 102 -2.80 14.67 10.56
C ASP A 102 -4.21 14.49 9.96
N ILE A 103 -5.18 14.12 10.80
CA ILE A 103 -6.59 14.00 10.37
C ILE A 103 -7.19 15.36 10.06
N ARG A 104 -6.90 16.39 10.85
CA ARG A 104 -7.36 17.74 10.57
C ARG A 104 -6.75 18.29 9.28
N ASP A 105 -5.46 18.05 9.07
CA ASP A 105 -4.77 18.44 7.84
C ASP A 105 -5.32 17.72 6.62
N PHE A 106 -5.69 16.45 6.76
CA PHE A 106 -6.38 15.69 5.72
C PHE A 106 -7.73 16.34 5.38
N ASP A 107 -8.57 16.63 6.36
CA ASP A 107 -9.87 17.28 6.17
C ASP A 107 -9.74 18.63 5.45
N GLU A 108 -8.81 19.48 5.91
CA GLU A 108 -8.55 20.78 5.29
C GLU A 108 -8.04 20.65 3.85
N ARG A 109 -7.22 19.65 3.56
CA ARG A 109 -6.77 19.35 2.19
C ARG A 109 -7.92 18.93 1.29
N VAL A 110 -8.80 18.03 1.79
CA VAL A 110 -9.99 17.58 1.06
C VAL A 110 -10.92 18.78 0.77
N LYS A 111 -11.21 19.61 1.75
CA LYS A 111 -12.04 20.83 1.57
C LYS A 111 -11.47 21.76 0.51
N ARG A 112 -10.16 22.03 0.55
CA ARG A 112 -9.50 22.87 -0.47
C ARG A 112 -9.60 22.29 -1.88
N GLN A 113 -9.37 20.96 -2.03
CA GLN A 113 -9.46 20.30 -3.33
C GLN A 113 -10.88 20.31 -3.88
N LEU A 114 -11.87 20.02 -3.03
CA LEU A 114 -13.28 20.08 -3.43
C LEU A 114 -13.70 21.51 -3.81
N ALA A 115 -13.33 22.51 -3.03
CA ALA A 115 -13.63 23.90 -3.34
C ALA A 115 -13.01 24.36 -4.67
N ALA A 116 -11.77 23.93 -4.95
CA ALA A 116 -11.11 24.23 -6.22
C ALA A 116 -11.79 23.54 -7.42
N SER A 117 -12.26 22.31 -7.23
CA SER A 117 -12.91 21.53 -8.29
C SER A 117 -14.36 21.99 -8.57
N LEU A 118 -15.10 22.34 -7.52
CA LEU A 118 -16.53 22.66 -7.60
C LEU A 118 -16.83 24.16 -7.72
N GLY A 119 -15.83 25.02 -7.46
CA GLY A 119 -15.98 26.46 -7.49
C GLY A 119 -16.71 27.07 -6.27
N HIS A 120 -17.01 26.26 -5.25
CA HIS A 120 -17.63 26.70 -4.00
C HIS A 120 -17.18 25.84 -2.82
N SER A 121 -17.24 26.38 -1.61
CA SER A 121 -16.93 25.64 -0.38
C SER A 121 -17.97 24.57 -0.10
N ILE A 122 -17.50 23.37 0.29
CA ILE A 122 -18.34 22.25 0.68
C ILE A 122 -17.79 21.64 1.98
N THR A 123 -18.67 21.16 2.83
CA THR A 123 -18.29 20.38 4.01
C THR A 123 -18.44 18.91 3.66
N PRO A 124 -17.32 18.15 3.56
CA PRO A 124 -17.37 16.73 3.28
C PRO A 124 -17.97 15.95 4.44
N THR A 125 -18.62 14.84 4.14
CA THR A 125 -18.97 13.81 5.12
C THR A 125 -18.06 12.62 4.93
N TYR A 126 -17.70 11.96 6.04
CA TYR A 126 -16.77 10.83 6.02
C TYR A 126 -17.46 9.55 6.49
N ILE A 127 -17.09 8.44 5.87
CA ILE A 127 -17.37 7.10 6.35
C ILE A 127 -16.07 6.56 6.93
N CYS A 128 -16.12 6.05 8.17
CA CYS A 128 -14.99 5.40 8.82
C CYS A 128 -15.18 3.89 8.80
N GLU A 129 -14.18 3.19 8.31
CA GLU A 129 -14.18 1.73 8.21
C GLU A 129 -12.91 1.17 8.88
N LEU A 130 -12.96 -0.09 9.29
CA LEU A 130 -11.76 -0.78 9.73
C LEU A 130 -10.84 -0.99 8.53
N LYS A 131 -9.57 -0.64 8.69
CA LYS A 131 -8.55 -1.03 7.73
C LYS A 131 -8.17 -2.49 7.99
N ILE A 132 -8.86 -3.37 7.27
CA ILE A 132 -8.57 -4.81 7.36
C ILE A 132 -7.19 -5.07 6.73
N ASP A 133 -6.36 -5.83 7.41
CA ASP A 133 -5.11 -6.33 6.88
C ASP A 133 -5.32 -7.68 6.20
N GLY A 134 -4.77 -7.80 5.02
CA GLY A 134 -4.83 -9.01 4.20
C GLY A 134 -3.99 -8.86 2.93
N LEU A 135 -4.41 -9.51 1.86
CA LEU A 135 -3.78 -9.42 0.56
C LEU A 135 -4.57 -8.50 -0.35
N LYS A 136 -4.03 -7.34 -0.67
CA LYS A 136 -4.67 -6.43 -1.62
C LYS A 136 -4.75 -7.08 -3.00
N ILE A 137 -5.96 -7.12 -3.56
CA ILE A 137 -6.24 -7.59 -4.90
C ILE A 137 -6.91 -6.51 -5.74
N VAL A 138 -6.69 -6.60 -7.04
CA VAL A 138 -7.30 -5.74 -8.07
C VAL A 138 -8.10 -6.63 -8.99
N LEU A 139 -9.42 -6.42 -9.03
CA LEU A 139 -10.35 -7.17 -9.86
C LEU A 139 -10.67 -6.34 -11.11
N THR A 140 -10.55 -6.93 -12.28
CA THR A 140 -10.95 -6.30 -13.53
C THR A 140 -12.17 -7.01 -14.09
N TYR A 141 -13.22 -6.23 -14.31
CA TYR A 141 -14.44 -6.66 -14.97
C TYR A 141 -14.55 -5.99 -16.34
N GLU A 142 -14.89 -6.79 -17.35
CA GLU A 142 -15.22 -6.32 -18.70
C GLU A 142 -16.63 -6.79 -19.05
N LYS A 143 -17.49 -5.86 -19.45
CA LYS A 143 -18.90 -6.12 -19.71
C LYS A 143 -19.60 -6.87 -18.58
N GLY A 144 -19.22 -6.56 -17.36
CA GLY A 144 -19.72 -7.19 -16.14
C GLY A 144 -19.13 -8.55 -15.79
N LEU A 145 -18.23 -9.13 -16.58
CA LEU A 145 -17.60 -10.43 -16.29
C LEU A 145 -16.21 -10.24 -15.69
N LEU A 146 -15.88 -11.02 -14.64
CA LEU A 146 -14.54 -11.05 -14.05
C LEU A 146 -13.56 -11.66 -15.06
N VAL A 147 -12.68 -10.82 -15.62
CA VAL A 147 -11.67 -11.25 -16.60
C VAL A 147 -10.30 -11.48 -15.97
N SER A 148 -9.93 -10.72 -14.95
CA SER A 148 -8.67 -10.92 -14.25
C SER A 148 -8.73 -10.46 -12.79
N ALA A 149 -7.88 -11.08 -11.98
CA ALA A 149 -7.56 -10.65 -10.64
C ALA A 149 -6.04 -10.67 -10.45
N ALA A 150 -5.48 -9.60 -9.89
CA ALA A 150 -4.05 -9.47 -9.68
C ALA A 150 -3.75 -9.02 -8.25
N THR A 151 -2.60 -9.46 -7.71
CA THR A 151 -2.05 -8.85 -6.50
C THR A 151 -1.59 -7.43 -6.78
N ARG A 152 -1.46 -6.60 -5.74
CA ARG A 152 -0.94 -5.24 -5.90
C ARG A 152 0.47 -5.21 -6.50
N GLY A 153 1.34 -6.16 -6.10
CA GLY A 153 2.74 -6.17 -6.47
C GLY A 153 3.46 -4.87 -6.06
N ASP A 154 4.20 -4.28 -7.00
CA ASP A 154 4.89 -3.00 -6.81
C ASP A 154 4.01 -1.76 -7.08
N GLY A 155 2.73 -1.98 -7.35
CA GLY A 155 1.76 -0.93 -7.69
C GLY A 155 1.59 -0.70 -9.19
N VAL A 156 2.48 -1.24 -10.01
CA VAL A 156 2.43 -1.20 -11.49
C VAL A 156 2.25 -2.61 -12.06
N ILE A 157 2.95 -3.59 -11.49
CA ILE A 157 2.91 -4.99 -11.91
C ILE A 157 2.56 -5.85 -10.71
N GLY A 158 1.49 -6.62 -10.83
CA GLY A 158 1.05 -7.64 -9.88
C GLY A 158 1.20 -9.06 -10.42
N GLU A 159 0.79 -10.02 -9.63
CA GLU A 159 0.73 -11.43 -9.98
C GLU A 159 -0.70 -11.82 -10.33
N ASP A 160 -0.88 -12.63 -11.38
CA ASP A 160 -2.18 -13.14 -11.78
C ASP A 160 -2.67 -14.19 -10.76
N VAL A 161 -3.69 -13.81 -10.00
CA VAL A 161 -4.35 -14.67 -9.02
C VAL A 161 -5.80 -14.98 -9.40
N THR A 162 -6.14 -14.81 -10.67
CA THR A 162 -7.52 -14.96 -11.17
C THR A 162 -8.12 -16.32 -10.79
N SER A 163 -7.36 -17.40 -10.95
CA SER A 163 -7.84 -18.75 -10.60
C SER A 163 -8.15 -18.91 -9.11
N ASN A 164 -7.31 -18.31 -8.26
CA ASN A 164 -7.50 -18.33 -6.81
C ASN A 164 -8.72 -17.49 -6.41
N VAL A 165 -8.85 -16.30 -6.95
CA VAL A 165 -9.96 -15.39 -6.65
C VAL A 165 -11.31 -15.94 -7.07
N ARG A 166 -11.37 -16.67 -8.17
CA ARG A 166 -12.61 -17.34 -8.61
C ARG A 166 -13.15 -18.38 -7.63
N THR A 167 -12.33 -18.85 -6.69
CA THR A 167 -12.78 -19.78 -5.63
C THR A 167 -13.38 -19.03 -4.42
N ILE A 168 -13.27 -17.71 -4.37
CA ILE A 168 -13.82 -16.88 -3.28
C ILE A 168 -15.29 -16.62 -3.58
N GLU A 169 -16.18 -17.22 -2.82
CA GLU A 169 -17.64 -17.14 -3.05
C GLU A 169 -18.20 -15.73 -2.96
N SER A 170 -17.60 -14.87 -2.13
CA SER A 170 -18.00 -13.46 -1.99
C SER A 170 -17.60 -12.58 -3.19
N VAL A 171 -16.74 -13.07 -4.10
CA VAL A 171 -16.36 -12.34 -5.31
C VAL A 171 -17.31 -12.68 -6.45
N PRO A 172 -18.12 -11.74 -6.95
CA PRO A 172 -19.03 -12.01 -8.07
C PRO A 172 -18.22 -12.30 -9.34
N LEU A 173 -18.51 -13.42 -9.99
CA LEU A 173 -17.93 -13.73 -11.31
C LEU A 173 -18.61 -12.93 -12.43
N ALA A 174 -19.81 -12.41 -12.16
CA ALA A 174 -20.54 -11.52 -13.04
C ALA A 174 -21.25 -10.44 -12.20
N LEU A 175 -21.16 -9.20 -12.64
CA LEU A 175 -21.89 -8.07 -12.05
C LEU A 175 -23.36 -8.07 -12.54
N ALA A 176 -24.24 -7.42 -11.79
CA ALA A 176 -25.64 -7.26 -12.18
C ALA A 176 -25.80 -6.42 -13.48
N GLU A 177 -24.85 -5.53 -13.73
CA GLU A 177 -24.82 -4.67 -14.91
C GLU A 177 -23.56 -4.95 -15.75
N PRO A 178 -23.63 -4.83 -17.08
CA PRO A 178 -22.50 -5.08 -17.97
C PRO A 178 -21.51 -3.91 -17.98
N LEU A 179 -20.89 -3.65 -16.82
CA LEU A 179 -19.94 -2.55 -16.65
C LEU A 179 -18.50 -3.02 -16.86
N ASP A 180 -17.69 -2.13 -17.43
CA ASP A 180 -16.23 -2.23 -17.38
C ASP A 180 -15.77 -1.53 -16.10
N LEU A 181 -15.17 -2.30 -15.18
CA LEU A 181 -14.90 -1.82 -13.83
C LEU A 181 -13.59 -2.42 -13.29
N ILE A 182 -12.79 -1.58 -12.65
CA ILE A 182 -11.64 -2.01 -11.85
C ILE A 182 -11.99 -1.78 -10.38
N VAL A 183 -11.93 -2.84 -9.59
CA VAL A 183 -12.26 -2.82 -8.15
C VAL A 183 -11.04 -3.27 -7.35
N GLU A 184 -10.69 -2.50 -6.34
CA GLU A 184 -9.69 -2.86 -5.36
C GLU A 184 -10.38 -3.47 -4.13
N GLY A 185 -9.80 -4.52 -3.60
CA GLY A 185 -10.29 -5.18 -2.40
C GLY A 185 -9.17 -5.79 -1.57
N GLU A 186 -9.55 -6.31 -0.42
CA GLU A 186 -8.64 -6.99 0.49
C GLU A 186 -9.11 -8.42 0.71
N VAL A 187 -8.24 -9.39 0.45
CA VAL A 187 -8.48 -10.79 0.81
C VAL A 187 -7.89 -11.04 2.18
N TRP A 188 -8.71 -11.44 3.11
CA TRP A 188 -8.29 -11.72 4.47
C TRP A 188 -8.85 -13.06 4.96
N LEU A 189 -8.20 -13.63 5.95
CA LEU A 189 -8.58 -14.88 6.58
C LEU A 189 -8.54 -14.71 8.10
N SER A 190 -9.58 -15.19 8.81
CA SER A 190 -9.53 -15.15 10.27
C SER A 190 -8.46 -16.13 10.80
N THR A 191 -7.84 -15.79 11.92
CA THR A 191 -6.86 -16.65 12.60
C THR A 191 -7.42 -18.06 12.85
N ARG A 192 -8.68 -18.15 13.27
CA ARG A 192 -9.36 -19.43 13.50
C ARG A 192 -9.44 -20.29 12.24
N GLU A 193 -9.74 -19.66 11.10
CA GLU A 193 -9.87 -20.38 9.83
C GLU A 193 -8.50 -20.81 9.31
N LEU A 194 -7.48 -19.97 9.48
CA LEU A 194 -6.10 -20.32 9.16
C LEU A 194 -5.62 -21.54 9.98
N GLU A 195 -5.90 -21.56 11.28
CA GLU A 195 -5.58 -22.70 12.13
C GLU A 195 -6.28 -23.98 11.69
N ARG A 196 -7.56 -23.91 11.30
CA ARG A 196 -8.32 -25.04 10.77
C ARG A 196 -7.67 -25.58 9.49
N ILE A 197 -7.37 -24.72 8.52
CA ILE A 197 -6.74 -25.10 7.25
C ILE A 197 -5.37 -25.73 7.49
N ASN A 198 -4.55 -25.16 8.37
CA ASN A 198 -3.24 -25.71 8.70
C ASN A 198 -3.34 -27.09 9.34
N THR A 199 -4.33 -27.32 10.20
CA THR A 199 -4.56 -28.63 10.81
C THR A 199 -4.95 -29.70 9.75
N GLU A 200 -5.80 -29.34 8.80
CA GLU A 200 -6.22 -30.24 7.72
C GLU A 200 -5.07 -30.56 6.73
N ARG A 201 -4.12 -29.65 6.56
CA ARG A 201 -2.95 -29.87 5.66
C ARG A 201 -1.88 -30.78 6.25
N VAL A 202 -1.83 -30.91 7.58
CA VAL A 202 -0.83 -31.74 8.28
C VAL A 202 -1.37 -33.15 8.56
N ALA A 203 -2.68 -33.35 8.43
CA ALA A 203 -3.34 -34.65 8.57
C ALA A 203 -3.33 -35.44 7.26
#